data_955c227c5795c8285ecd8598ce51d392
#
_entry.id   955c227c5795c8285ecd8598ce51d392
#
_cell.length_a   1.000
_cell.length_b   1.000
_cell.length_c   1.000
_cell.angle_alpha   90.00
_cell.angle_beta   90.00
_cell.angle_gamma   90.00
#
_symmetry.space_group_name_H-M   'P 1'
#
loop_
_entity.id
_entity.type
_entity.pdbx_description
1 polymer ?
#
loop_
_entity_poly.entity_id
_entity_poly.type
_entity_poly.pdbx_seq_one_letter_code
_entity_poly.pdbx_strand_id
1 'polypeptide(L)'
;LRNFIRNNILKKWMKYDNDLFINFQTTVKNLNLAKDVLKNNLINWKKNNFKKNENFIIISTNELSKLNPLNFFLFELFKDYGFKNTKDLVNILKSNSGKKLISDTHILLKDRNQLILQKKEKSQKNQFYWDGFSKDLSPLNLKIVKSDSYDRNHIVLDNDKLKFPLEIRKWKNGDYFYPDGIEGKKKVSKYYKDSKLNLFQKEAQWLLCSNNKIVWIVGLRGDRRFKFKSNSKNKIIIKCTV
;
A
#
# COMPACT_ATOMS: atom_id res chain seq x y z
N LEU A 1 45.91 4.40 -10.57
CA LEU A 1 45.34 3.59 -11.64
C LEU A 1 45.01 4.43 -12.91
N ARG A 2 44.25 5.52 -12.81
CA ARG A 2 43.86 6.37 -13.96
C ARG A 2 45.07 6.91 -14.77
N ASN A 3 46.09 7.43 -14.07
CA ASN A 3 47.31 7.93 -14.72
C ASN A 3 48.15 6.80 -15.34
N PHE A 4 48.21 5.63 -14.70
CA PHE A 4 48.89 4.45 -15.24
C PHE A 4 48.22 3.98 -16.55
N ILE A 5 46.91 3.86 -16.57
CA ILE A 5 46.15 3.47 -17.77
C ILE A 5 46.40 4.50 -18.90
N ARG A 6 46.29 5.79 -18.60
CA ARG A 6 46.47 6.83 -19.62
C ARG A 6 47.89 6.86 -20.19
N ASN A 7 48.92 6.74 -19.35
CA ASN A 7 50.29 6.92 -19.77
C ASN A 7 50.95 5.68 -20.32
N ASN A 8 50.60 4.50 -19.75
CA ASN A 8 51.29 3.25 -20.07
C ASN A 8 50.50 2.29 -20.96
N ILE A 9 49.18 2.36 -20.93
CA ILE A 9 48.31 1.47 -21.72
C ILE A 9 47.80 2.22 -22.97
N LEU A 10 47.04 3.30 -22.78
CA LEU A 10 46.41 4.01 -23.89
C LEU A 10 47.40 4.58 -24.88
N LYS A 11 48.50 5.19 -24.41
CA LYS A 11 49.55 5.70 -25.31
C LYS A 11 50.18 4.65 -26.17
N LYS A 12 50.42 3.44 -25.60
CA LYS A 12 50.96 2.32 -26.38
C LYS A 12 49.95 1.81 -27.37
N TRP A 13 48.69 1.68 -26.97
CA TRP A 13 47.62 1.15 -27.79
C TRP A 13 47.31 2.06 -28.99
N MET A 14 47.32 3.39 -28.78
CA MET A 14 47.12 4.36 -29.85
C MET A 14 48.22 4.34 -30.93
N LYS A 15 49.40 3.76 -30.64
CA LYS A 15 50.47 3.54 -31.66
C LYS A 15 50.13 2.39 -32.60
N TYR A 16 49.30 1.45 -32.20
CA TYR A 16 48.93 0.31 -33.03
C TYR A 16 47.58 0.50 -33.73
N ASP A 17 46.74 1.36 -33.18
CA ASP A 17 45.40 1.68 -33.70
C ASP A 17 45.18 3.17 -33.64
N ASN A 18 45.34 3.84 -34.75
CA ASN A 18 45.18 5.30 -34.88
C ASN A 18 43.71 5.73 -34.66
N ASP A 19 42.74 4.82 -34.88
CA ASP A 19 41.33 5.10 -34.77
C ASP A 19 40.78 4.68 -33.39
N LEU A 20 41.62 4.18 -32.48
CA LEU A 20 41.24 3.70 -31.17
C LEU A 20 40.31 4.65 -30.42
N PHE A 21 40.67 5.94 -30.39
CA PHE A 21 39.93 6.96 -29.69
C PHE A 21 38.55 7.22 -30.33
N ILE A 22 38.49 7.24 -31.66
CA ILE A 22 37.28 7.42 -32.45
C ILE A 22 36.34 6.25 -32.23
N ASN A 23 36.89 5.01 -32.24
CA ASN A 23 36.16 3.79 -32.02
C ASN A 23 35.58 3.72 -30.57
N PHE A 24 36.34 4.16 -29.55
CA PHE A 24 35.85 4.28 -28.18
C PHE A 24 34.72 5.32 -28.08
N GLN A 25 34.88 6.51 -28.67
CA GLN A 25 33.86 7.54 -28.66
C GLN A 25 32.58 7.06 -29.35
N THR A 26 32.71 6.39 -30.48
CA THR A 26 31.59 5.82 -31.22
C THR A 26 30.87 4.74 -30.39
N THR A 27 31.62 3.87 -29.74
CA THR A 27 31.08 2.84 -28.85
C THR A 27 30.31 3.45 -27.68
N VAL A 28 30.90 4.44 -27.01
CA VAL A 28 30.24 5.15 -25.89
C VAL A 28 28.98 5.87 -26.38
N LYS A 29 29.03 6.51 -27.55
CA LYS A 29 27.84 7.14 -28.15
C LYS A 29 26.73 6.12 -28.43
N ASN A 30 27.06 4.99 -29.03
CA ASN A 30 26.09 3.93 -29.33
C ASN A 30 25.49 3.32 -28.05
N LEU A 31 26.30 3.08 -27.02
CA LEU A 31 25.83 2.63 -25.71
C LEU A 31 24.87 3.63 -25.03
N ASN A 32 25.15 4.93 -25.13
CA ASN A 32 24.27 5.97 -24.61
C ASN A 32 22.93 6.00 -25.37
N LEU A 33 22.96 5.92 -26.70
CA LEU A 33 21.73 5.83 -27.50
C LEU A 33 20.90 4.58 -27.13
N ALA A 34 21.53 3.41 -27.01
CA ALA A 34 20.86 2.21 -26.57
C ALA A 34 20.23 2.37 -25.17
N LYS A 35 20.96 3.00 -24.22
CA LYS A 35 20.47 3.33 -22.89
C LYS A 35 19.24 4.24 -22.93
N ASP A 36 19.23 5.25 -23.79
CA ASP A 36 18.10 6.18 -23.93
C ASP A 36 16.85 5.48 -24.47
N VAL A 37 17.01 4.60 -25.46
CA VAL A 37 15.92 3.75 -25.98
C VAL A 37 15.34 2.87 -24.86
N LEU A 38 16.20 2.19 -24.10
CA LEU A 38 15.76 1.36 -22.97
C LEU A 38 15.04 2.18 -21.89
N LYS A 39 15.56 3.38 -21.57
CA LYS A 39 14.94 4.28 -20.59
C LYS A 39 13.55 4.73 -21.05
N ASN A 40 13.39 5.10 -22.31
CA ASN A 40 12.11 5.50 -22.86
C ASN A 40 11.10 4.36 -22.85
N ASN A 41 11.53 3.15 -23.20
CA ASN A 41 10.69 1.96 -23.13
C ASN A 41 10.23 1.67 -21.70
N LEU A 42 11.11 1.79 -20.71
CA LEU A 42 10.77 1.62 -19.29
C LEU A 42 9.77 2.69 -18.80
N ILE A 43 9.96 3.94 -19.18
CA ILE A 43 9.04 5.03 -18.84
C ILE A 43 7.65 4.74 -19.41
N ASN A 44 7.56 4.37 -20.68
CA ASN A 44 6.30 4.04 -21.33
C ASN A 44 5.65 2.81 -20.70
N TRP A 45 6.43 1.78 -20.38
CA TRP A 45 5.92 0.60 -19.71
C TRP A 45 5.38 0.95 -18.31
N LYS A 46 6.12 1.73 -17.50
CA LYS A 46 5.65 2.22 -16.18
C LYS A 46 4.35 3.02 -16.33
N LYS A 47 4.26 3.92 -17.30
CA LYS A 47 3.06 4.74 -17.54
C LYS A 47 1.82 3.89 -17.77
N ASN A 48 1.94 2.79 -18.51
CA ASN A 48 0.82 1.93 -18.89
C ASN A 48 0.46 0.90 -17.79
N ASN A 49 1.42 0.47 -16.99
CA ASN A 49 1.26 -0.69 -16.10
C ASN A 49 1.31 -0.35 -14.61
N PHE A 50 1.85 0.82 -14.22
CA PHE A 50 1.85 1.29 -12.83
C PHE A 50 0.57 2.08 -12.58
N LYS A 51 -0.48 1.39 -12.13
CA LYS A 51 -1.75 2.01 -11.78
C LYS A 51 -1.63 2.67 -10.42
N LYS A 52 -1.52 4.00 -10.41
CA LYS A 52 -1.41 4.80 -9.18
C LYS A 52 -2.79 4.98 -8.56
N ASN A 53 -2.88 4.74 -7.26
CA ASN A 53 -3.95 5.19 -6.39
C ASN A 53 -3.32 6.13 -5.33
N GLU A 54 -4.12 6.82 -4.51
CA GLU A 54 -3.63 7.80 -3.51
C GLU A 54 -2.44 7.27 -2.70
N ASN A 55 -2.51 6.03 -2.23
CA ASN A 55 -1.52 5.44 -1.30
C ASN A 55 -0.70 4.29 -1.90
N PHE A 56 -1.03 3.81 -3.10
CA PHE A 56 -0.45 2.59 -3.66
C PHE A 56 -0.15 2.72 -5.14
N ILE A 57 0.82 1.93 -5.60
CA ILE A 57 0.98 1.61 -7.02
C ILE A 57 0.67 0.13 -7.18
N ILE A 58 -0.27 -0.18 -8.07
CA ILE A 58 -0.71 -1.55 -8.37
C ILE A 58 -0.15 -1.96 -9.71
N ILE A 59 0.48 -3.13 -9.77
CA ILE A 59 1.18 -3.64 -10.95
C ILE A 59 0.74 -5.09 -11.19
N SER A 60 0.31 -5.42 -12.40
CA SER A 60 -0.07 -6.79 -12.76
C SER A 60 1.18 -7.70 -12.81
N THR A 61 1.12 -8.83 -12.08
CA THR A 61 2.20 -9.83 -12.15
C THR A 61 2.26 -10.52 -13.51
N ASN A 62 1.12 -10.64 -14.21
CA ASN A 62 1.09 -11.21 -15.54
C ASN A 62 1.85 -10.33 -16.54
N GLU A 63 1.68 -9.01 -16.46
CA GLU A 63 2.41 -8.09 -17.33
C GLU A 63 3.91 -8.05 -17.00
N LEU A 64 4.27 -8.11 -15.71
CA LEU A 64 5.69 -8.23 -15.30
C LEU A 64 6.33 -9.50 -15.84
N SER A 65 5.62 -10.64 -15.81
CA SER A 65 6.15 -11.93 -16.24
C SER A 65 6.39 -12.04 -17.76
N LYS A 66 5.80 -11.16 -18.56
CA LYS A 66 6.02 -11.08 -20.01
C LYS A 66 7.33 -10.37 -20.38
N LEU A 67 7.96 -9.67 -19.44
CA LEU A 67 9.18 -8.91 -19.70
C LEU A 67 10.37 -9.86 -19.91
N ASN A 68 11.15 -9.61 -20.95
CA ASN A 68 12.35 -10.39 -21.26
C ASN A 68 13.52 -9.47 -21.65
N PRO A 69 14.69 -9.55 -21.00
CA PRO A 69 15.03 -10.44 -19.87
C PRO A 69 14.42 -9.95 -18.54
N LEU A 70 13.71 -10.85 -17.86
CA LEU A 70 12.92 -10.52 -16.66
C LEU A 70 13.74 -9.85 -15.55
N ASN A 71 14.92 -10.41 -15.24
CA ASN A 71 15.77 -9.90 -14.16
C ASN A 71 16.19 -8.46 -14.37
N PHE A 72 16.52 -8.09 -15.61
CA PHE A 72 16.90 -6.74 -15.98
C PHE A 72 15.74 -5.76 -15.77
N PHE A 73 14.57 -6.09 -16.33
CA PHE A 73 13.41 -5.21 -16.21
C PHE A 73 12.92 -5.06 -14.77
N LEU A 74 12.90 -6.13 -13.98
CA LEU A 74 12.53 -6.03 -12.57
C LEU A 74 13.51 -5.13 -11.79
N PHE A 75 14.81 -5.26 -12.02
CA PHE A 75 15.78 -4.37 -11.41
C PHE A 75 15.50 -2.90 -11.78
N GLU A 76 15.40 -2.59 -13.05
CA GLU A 76 15.20 -1.23 -13.56
C GLU A 76 13.86 -0.62 -13.10
N LEU A 77 12.81 -1.43 -12.99
CA LEU A 77 11.49 -0.99 -12.55
C LEU A 77 11.44 -0.68 -11.04
N PHE A 78 12.20 -1.41 -10.22
CA PHE A 78 12.05 -1.37 -8.77
C PHE A 78 13.26 -0.79 -8.01
N LYS A 79 14.43 -0.56 -8.66
CA LYS A 79 15.63 -0.02 -8.01
C LYS A 79 15.40 1.35 -7.34
N ASP A 80 14.61 2.23 -7.96
CA ASP A 80 14.31 3.57 -7.45
C ASP A 80 13.47 3.52 -6.17
N TYR A 81 12.79 2.39 -5.91
CA TYR A 81 12.04 2.11 -4.69
C TYR A 81 12.87 1.34 -3.64
N GLY A 82 14.17 1.19 -3.88
CA GLY A 82 15.11 0.55 -2.97
C GLY A 82 15.21 -0.97 -3.07
N PHE A 83 14.54 -1.60 -4.06
CA PHE A 83 14.63 -3.06 -4.28
C PHE A 83 15.71 -3.37 -5.31
N LYS A 84 16.89 -3.75 -4.83
CA LYS A 84 18.08 -3.99 -5.68
C LYS A 84 18.36 -5.49 -5.93
N ASN A 85 17.82 -6.38 -5.09
CA ASN A 85 18.01 -7.82 -5.24
C ASN A 85 17.02 -8.41 -6.25
N THR A 86 17.50 -8.76 -7.43
CA THR A 86 16.68 -9.32 -8.51
C THR A 86 16.12 -10.70 -8.19
N LYS A 87 16.84 -11.53 -7.40
CA LYS A 87 16.37 -12.86 -6.99
C LYS A 87 15.10 -12.73 -6.13
N ASP A 88 15.08 -11.78 -5.19
CA ASP A 88 13.91 -11.53 -4.35
C ASP A 88 12.73 -11.02 -5.16
N LEU A 89 12.97 -10.14 -6.15
CA LEU A 89 11.95 -9.63 -7.05
C LEU A 89 11.34 -10.74 -7.93
N VAL A 90 12.13 -11.68 -8.40
CA VAL A 90 11.62 -12.86 -9.14
C VAL A 90 10.84 -13.79 -8.20
N ASN A 91 11.36 -14.01 -6.99
CA ASN A 91 10.72 -14.90 -6.01
C ASN A 91 9.35 -14.37 -5.55
N ILE A 92 9.21 -13.04 -5.37
CA ILE A 92 7.92 -12.49 -4.96
C ILE A 92 6.85 -12.65 -6.06
N LEU A 93 7.21 -12.62 -7.34
CA LEU A 93 6.25 -12.87 -8.44
C LEU A 93 5.63 -14.26 -8.34
N LYS A 94 6.42 -15.26 -7.95
CA LYS A 94 6.02 -16.67 -7.84
C LYS A 94 5.43 -17.02 -6.48
N SER A 95 5.49 -16.10 -5.50
CA SER A 95 5.06 -16.38 -4.13
C SER A 95 3.54 -16.32 -3.97
N ASN A 96 3.06 -16.86 -2.85
CA ASN A 96 1.65 -16.74 -2.44
C ASN A 96 1.31 -15.32 -2.01
N SER A 97 0.00 -14.99 -2.08
CA SER A 97 -0.53 -13.71 -1.57
C SER A 97 -0.18 -13.50 -0.09
N GLY A 98 0.22 -12.29 0.25
CA GLY A 98 0.64 -11.89 1.60
C GLY A 98 2.16 -11.81 1.78
N LYS A 99 2.97 -12.32 0.85
CA LYS A 99 4.43 -12.14 0.88
C LYS A 99 4.79 -10.68 0.68
N LYS A 100 5.72 -10.18 1.51
CA LYS A 100 6.25 -8.80 1.44
C LYS A 100 7.75 -8.82 1.16
N LEU A 101 8.21 -7.84 0.37
CA LEU A 101 9.61 -7.38 0.36
C LEU A 101 9.64 -5.97 0.95
N ILE A 102 10.66 -5.69 1.74
CA ILE A 102 10.78 -4.42 2.46
C ILE A 102 12.11 -3.80 2.08
N SER A 103 12.07 -2.57 1.56
CA SER A 103 13.25 -1.72 1.36
C SER A 103 13.33 -0.65 2.44
N ASP A 104 14.30 0.25 2.36
CA ASP A 104 14.40 1.38 3.29
C ASP A 104 13.22 2.34 3.16
N THR A 105 12.68 2.50 1.95
CA THR A 105 11.67 3.53 1.62
C THR A 105 10.29 2.98 1.29
N HIS A 106 10.20 1.71 0.84
CA HIS A 106 8.95 1.11 0.34
C HIS A 106 8.73 -0.32 0.81
N ILE A 107 7.50 -0.77 0.70
CA ILE A 107 7.06 -2.14 0.90
C ILE A 107 6.39 -2.62 -0.40
N LEU A 108 6.80 -3.77 -0.90
CA LEU A 108 6.21 -4.45 -2.06
C LEU A 108 5.47 -5.69 -1.56
N LEU A 109 4.16 -5.73 -1.78
CA LEU A 109 3.27 -6.80 -1.34
C LEU A 109 2.78 -7.60 -2.53
N LYS A 110 2.86 -8.92 -2.47
CA LYS A 110 2.15 -9.82 -3.39
C LYS A 110 0.70 -10.00 -2.94
N ASP A 111 -0.24 -9.65 -3.82
CA ASP A 111 -1.67 -9.92 -3.60
C ASP A 111 -2.29 -10.49 -4.87
N ARG A 112 -2.67 -11.78 -4.85
CA ARG A 112 -3.23 -12.48 -6.03
C ARG A 112 -2.34 -12.30 -7.27
N ASN A 113 -2.89 -11.77 -8.35
CA ASN A 113 -2.18 -11.50 -9.60
C ASN A 113 -1.60 -10.09 -9.68
N GLN A 114 -1.28 -9.48 -8.54
CA GLN A 114 -0.78 -8.10 -8.44
C GLN A 114 0.39 -8.00 -7.48
N LEU A 115 1.30 -7.06 -7.76
CA LEU A 115 2.20 -6.46 -6.80
C LEU A 115 1.66 -5.09 -6.40
N ILE A 116 1.64 -4.82 -5.11
CA ILE A 116 1.20 -3.54 -4.55
C ILE A 116 2.41 -2.90 -3.88
N LEU A 117 2.82 -1.75 -4.40
CA LEU A 117 3.93 -0.96 -3.88
C LEU A 117 3.39 0.19 -3.05
N GLN A 118 3.85 0.30 -1.80
CA GLN A 118 3.50 1.36 -0.87
C GLN A 118 4.76 2.00 -0.29
N LYS A 119 4.74 3.32 -0.10
CA LYS A 119 5.78 4.01 0.65
C LYS A 119 5.69 3.62 2.13
N LYS A 120 6.84 3.40 2.78
CA LYS A 120 6.89 3.16 4.23
C LYS A 120 6.44 4.42 4.96
N GLU A 121 5.43 4.27 5.79
CA GLU A 121 5.02 5.30 6.72
C GLU A 121 5.77 5.16 8.03
N LYS A 122 6.00 6.28 8.72
CA LYS A 122 6.48 6.25 10.11
C LYS A 122 5.42 5.60 10.98
N SER A 123 5.84 4.80 11.97
CA SER A 123 4.91 4.15 12.88
C SER A 123 4.04 5.21 13.58
N GLN A 124 2.75 5.15 13.35
CA GLN A 124 1.76 5.99 14.02
C GLN A 124 1.25 5.27 15.27
N LYS A 125 0.69 6.02 16.22
CA LYS A 125 -0.04 5.43 17.34
C LYS A 125 -1.18 4.56 16.78
N ASN A 126 -1.32 3.37 17.34
CA ASN A 126 -2.33 2.39 16.89
C ASN A 126 -3.62 2.42 17.71
N GLN A 127 -3.72 3.36 18.64
CA GLN A 127 -4.84 3.46 19.59
C GLN A 127 -5.05 4.90 20.02
N PHE A 128 -6.31 5.34 20.02
CA PHE A 128 -6.77 6.66 20.41
C PHE A 128 -8.07 6.50 21.20
N TYR A 129 -8.44 7.55 21.96
CA TYR A 129 -9.71 7.62 22.66
C TYR A 129 -10.41 8.92 22.27
N TRP A 130 -11.72 8.83 22.07
CA TRP A 130 -12.54 9.94 21.67
C TRP A 130 -13.79 10.04 22.59
N ASP A 131 -13.98 11.20 23.21
CA ASP A 131 -15.10 11.48 24.14
C ASP A 131 -16.40 11.89 23.44
N GLY A 132 -16.38 12.08 22.12
CA GLY A 132 -17.53 12.49 21.31
C GLY A 132 -17.66 14.00 21.15
N PHE A 133 -16.97 14.81 21.96
CA PHE A 133 -17.13 16.27 22.02
C PHE A 133 -15.86 17.03 21.64
N SER A 134 -14.71 16.58 22.09
CA SER A 134 -13.42 17.17 21.77
C SER A 134 -13.01 16.87 20.33
N LYS A 135 -12.05 17.67 19.83
CA LYS A 135 -11.46 17.39 18.52
C LYS A 135 -10.81 15.99 18.56
N ASP A 136 -11.24 15.14 17.64
CA ASP A 136 -10.65 13.84 17.46
C ASP A 136 -9.18 13.98 17.04
N LEU A 137 -8.27 13.49 17.87
CA LEU A 137 -6.82 13.46 17.63
C LEU A 137 -6.38 12.24 16.81
N SER A 138 -7.32 11.36 16.48
CA SER A 138 -7.04 10.21 15.62
C SER A 138 -6.92 10.64 14.14
N PRO A 139 -6.32 9.83 13.29
CA PRO A 139 -6.25 10.11 11.86
C PRO A 139 -7.61 10.02 11.15
N LEU A 140 -8.70 9.71 11.86
CA LEU A 140 -10.04 9.49 11.28
C LEU A 140 -10.90 10.75 11.24
N ASN A 141 -10.59 11.78 12.04
CA ASN A 141 -11.40 13.00 12.15
C ASN A 141 -12.90 12.69 12.32
N LEU A 142 -13.24 12.01 13.42
CA LEU A 142 -14.62 11.66 13.77
C LEU A 142 -15.39 12.87 14.27
N LYS A 143 -16.68 12.98 13.88
CA LYS A 143 -17.59 14.03 14.35
C LYS A 143 -19.00 13.47 14.55
N ILE A 144 -19.69 13.97 15.57
CA ILE A 144 -21.13 13.76 15.71
C ILE A 144 -21.83 14.79 14.81
N VAL A 145 -22.75 14.31 13.98
CA VAL A 145 -23.47 15.15 13.02
C VAL A 145 -24.98 14.96 13.14
N LYS A 146 -25.74 16.01 12.83
CA LYS A 146 -27.18 15.96 12.59
C LYS A 146 -27.36 15.92 11.06
N SER A 147 -27.57 14.75 10.47
CA SER A 147 -27.69 14.63 9.03
C SER A 147 -28.76 13.60 8.67
N ASP A 148 -29.50 13.85 7.62
CA ASP A 148 -30.47 12.92 7.04
C ASP A 148 -29.92 12.15 5.84
N SER A 149 -28.72 12.49 5.36
CA SER A 149 -28.02 11.77 4.30
C SER A 149 -26.97 10.83 4.88
N TYR A 150 -27.03 9.56 4.50
CA TYR A 150 -26.14 8.53 5.01
C TYR A 150 -25.33 7.94 3.86
N ASP A 151 -24.02 8.00 3.97
CA ASP A 151 -23.07 7.33 3.10
C ASP A 151 -22.23 6.32 3.89
N ARG A 152 -21.23 5.70 3.25
CA ARG A 152 -20.35 4.72 3.91
C ARG A 152 -19.50 5.32 5.05
N ASN A 153 -19.37 6.64 5.08
CA ASN A 153 -18.59 7.36 6.08
C ASN A 153 -19.42 7.76 7.31
N HIS A 154 -20.69 7.36 7.35
CA HIS A 154 -21.58 7.60 8.48
C HIS A 154 -22.03 6.29 9.12
N ILE A 155 -22.24 6.33 10.43
CA ILE A 155 -22.92 5.26 11.15
C ILE A 155 -23.98 5.83 12.08
N VAL A 156 -25.14 5.19 12.09
CA VAL A 156 -26.29 5.57 12.94
C VAL A 156 -26.37 4.57 14.10
N LEU A 157 -26.22 5.08 15.31
CA LEU A 157 -26.10 4.28 16.52
C LEU A 157 -27.12 4.69 17.56
N ASP A 158 -27.38 3.77 18.47
CA ASP A 158 -28.14 3.98 19.70
C ASP A 158 -27.17 4.51 20.77
N ASN A 159 -27.31 5.79 21.12
CA ASN A 159 -26.43 6.45 22.07
C ASN A 159 -26.44 5.80 23.44
N ASP A 160 -27.58 5.26 23.88
CA ASP A 160 -27.72 4.62 25.20
C ASP A 160 -26.89 3.35 25.33
N LYS A 161 -26.44 2.76 24.21
CA LYS A 161 -25.59 1.57 24.19
C LYS A 161 -24.11 1.88 24.10
N LEU A 162 -23.75 3.15 23.88
CA LEU A 162 -22.37 3.57 23.84
C LEU A 162 -21.85 3.94 25.21
N LYS A 163 -20.62 3.56 25.50
CA LYS A 163 -19.87 4.00 26.68
C LYS A 163 -18.66 4.81 26.21
N PHE A 164 -18.71 6.09 26.47
CA PHE A 164 -17.60 6.99 26.19
C PHE A 164 -16.54 6.92 27.32
N PRO A 165 -15.24 7.19 27.02
CA PRO A 165 -14.71 7.48 25.68
C PRO A 165 -14.73 6.26 24.77
N LEU A 166 -14.97 6.47 23.45
CA LEU A 166 -14.87 5.43 22.47
C LEU A 166 -13.39 5.20 22.12
N GLU A 167 -13.02 3.93 22.01
CA GLU A 167 -11.67 3.52 21.61
C GLU A 167 -11.59 3.41 20.07
N ILE A 168 -10.60 4.06 19.47
CA ILE A 168 -10.25 3.97 18.06
C ILE A 168 -8.96 3.18 17.97
N ARG A 169 -8.97 2.00 17.39
CA ARG A 169 -7.79 1.13 17.31
C ARG A 169 -7.70 0.31 16.04
N LYS A 170 -6.52 -0.22 15.79
CA LYS A 170 -6.34 -1.26 14.78
C LYS A 170 -6.93 -2.59 15.26
N TRP A 171 -7.28 -3.45 14.29
CA TRP A 171 -7.80 -4.78 14.61
C TRP A 171 -6.72 -5.67 15.23
N LYS A 172 -7.14 -6.62 16.06
CA LYS A 172 -6.28 -7.62 16.71
C LYS A 172 -6.77 -9.03 16.35
N ASN A 173 -5.86 -10.00 16.45
CA ASN A 173 -6.28 -11.40 16.27
C ASN A 173 -7.30 -11.77 17.34
N GLY A 174 -8.37 -12.48 16.92
CA GLY A 174 -9.49 -12.81 17.80
C GLY A 174 -10.66 -11.83 17.79
N ASP A 175 -10.48 -10.62 17.24
CA ASP A 175 -11.57 -9.64 17.13
C ASP A 175 -12.76 -10.20 16.36
N TYR A 176 -13.96 -9.93 16.88
CA TYR A 176 -15.23 -10.32 16.27
C TYR A 176 -16.29 -9.24 16.48
N PHE A 177 -17.27 -9.21 15.61
CA PHE A 177 -18.44 -8.34 15.71
C PHE A 177 -19.68 -9.06 15.19
N TYR A 178 -20.83 -8.43 15.31
CA TYR A 178 -22.12 -8.93 14.82
C TYR A 178 -22.58 -8.06 13.66
N PRO A 179 -22.24 -8.42 12.39
CA PRO A 179 -22.60 -7.60 11.24
C PRO A 179 -24.10 -7.40 11.12
N ASP A 180 -24.53 -6.21 10.74
CA ASP A 180 -25.92 -5.95 10.41
C ASP A 180 -26.36 -6.80 9.19
N GLY A 181 -27.53 -7.44 9.28
CA GLY A 181 -28.06 -8.32 8.24
C GLY A 181 -27.47 -9.73 8.18
N ILE A 182 -26.63 -10.14 9.14
CA ILE A 182 -26.05 -11.48 9.22
C ILE A 182 -26.33 -12.05 10.62
N GLU A 183 -26.81 -13.31 10.71
CA GLU A 183 -26.95 -13.99 11.98
C GLU A 183 -25.60 -14.41 12.56
N GLY A 184 -25.49 -14.29 13.91
CA GLY A 184 -24.30 -14.71 14.64
C GLY A 184 -23.13 -13.72 14.61
N LYS A 185 -22.03 -14.15 15.21
CA LYS A 185 -20.77 -13.39 15.26
C LYS A 185 -19.87 -13.73 14.09
N LYS A 186 -19.14 -12.73 13.60
CA LYS A 186 -18.16 -12.90 12.53
C LYS A 186 -16.79 -12.38 12.95
N LYS A 187 -15.72 -13.19 12.78
CA LYS A 187 -14.35 -12.72 13.02
C LYS A 187 -14.01 -11.59 12.04
N VAL A 188 -13.37 -10.53 12.52
CA VAL A 188 -12.93 -9.41 11.68
C VAL A 188 -12.00 -9.88 10.56
N SER A 189 -11.08 -10.80 10.86
CA SER A 189 -10.18 -11.39 9.85
C SER A 189 -10.92 -12.10 8.71
N LYS A 190 -12.03 -12.83 9.04
CA LYS A 190 -12.89 -13.48 8.04
C LYS A 190 -13.68 -12.45 7.23
N TYR A 191 -14.22 -11.41 7.89
CA TYR A 191 -14.89 -10.31 7.22
C TYR A 191 -13.98 -9.62 6.19
N TYR A 192 -12.74 -9.30 6.58
CA TYR A 192 -11.75 -8.71 5.66
C TYR A 192 -11.41 -9.62 4.48
N LYS A 193 -11.33 -10.93 4.70
CA LYS A 193 -11.10 -11.91 3.62
C LYS A 193 -12.26 -11.94 2.64
N ASP A 194 -13.49 -11.98 3.15
CA ASP A 194 -14.71 -12.01 2.35
C ASP A 194 -14.89 -10.69 1.56
N SER A 195 -14.48 -9.55 2.17
CA SER A 195 -14.45 -8.22 1.52
C SER A 195 -13.27 -8.05 0.57
N LYS A 196 -12.44 -9.08 0.37
CA LYS A 196 -11.27 -9.10 -0.52
C LYS A 196 -10.23 -8.00 -0.24
N LEU A 197 -10.15 -7.51 1.00
CA LEU A 197 -9.13 -6.53 1.40
C LEU A 197 -7.73 -7.14 1.29
N ASN A 198 -6.81 -6.42 0.67
CA ASN A 198 -5.39 -6.77 0.70
C ASN A 198 -4.78 -6.52 2.08
N LEU A 199 -3.53 -6.95 2.29
CA LEU A 199 -2.90 -6.85 3.60
C LEU A 199 -2.70 -5.39 4.06
N PHE A 200 -2.33 -4.48 3.17
CA PHE A 200 -2.20 -3.06 3.51
C PHE A 200 -3.52 -2.45 3.94
N GLN A 201 -4.61 -2.75 3.21
CA GLN A 201 -5.95 -2.29 3.58
C GLN A 201 -6.38 -2.82 4.94
N LYS A 202 -6.08 -4.10 5.27
CA LYS A 202 -6.37 -4.67 6.59
C LYS A 202 -5.58 -3.97 7.70
N GLU A 203 -4.30 -3.68 7.47
CA GLU A 203 -3.43 -2.98 8.42
C GLU A 203 -3.81 -1.50 8.57
N ALA A 204 -4.28 -0.86 7.50
CA ALA A 204 -4.76 0.52 7.55
C ALA A 204 -6.13 0.65 8.21
N GLN A 205 -6.95 -0.42 8.27
CA GLN A 205 -8.33 -0.36 8.74
C GLN A 205 -8.41 -0.02 10.23
N TRP A 206 -9.30 0.91 10.58
CA TRP A 206 -9.60 1.31 11.93
C TRP A 206 -10.91 0.71 12.43
N LEU A 207 -10.97 0.43 13.72
CA LEU A 207 -12.16 0.00 14.46
C LEU A 207 -12.55 1.08 15.44
N LEU A 208 -13.83 1.39 15.53
CA LEU A 208 -14.43 2.15 16.61
C LEU A 208 -15.02 1.16 17.61
N CYS A 209 -14.64 1.27 18.89
CA CYS A 209 -15.02 0.32 19.92
C CYS A 209 -15.63 1.08 21.13
N SER A 210 -16.58 0.43 21.81
CA SER A 210 -17.16 0.86 23.05
C SER A 210 -17.04 -0.28 24.08
N ASN A 211 -16.38 -0.02 25.19
CA ASN A 211 -16.15 -1.00 26.25
C ASN A 211 -15.68 -2.37 25.68
N ASN A 212 -14.56 -2.36 24.94
CA ASN A 212 -13.92 -3.50 24.28
C ASN A 212 -14.79 -4.22 23.21
N LYS A 213 -15.97 -3.71 22.88
CA LYS A 213 -16.83 -4.26 21.82
C LYS A 213 -16.72 -3.40 20.57
N ILE A 214 -16.55 -4.03 19.42
CA ILE A 214 -16.52 -3.33 18.13
C ILE A 214 -17.91 -2.75 17.87
N VAL A 215 -17.96 -1.46 17.60
CA VAL A 215 -19.16 -0.72 17.20
C VAL A 215 -19.20 -0.57 15.70
N TRP A 216 -18.04 -0.25 15.09
CA TRP A 216 -17.94 0.02 13.66
C TRP A 216 -16.57 -0.36 13.12
N ILE A 217 -16.53 -1.10 12.05
CA ILE A 217 -15.37 -1.18 11.16
C ILE A 217 -15.48 0.05 10.26
N VAL A 218 -14.70 1.09 10.56
CA VAL A 218 -14.89 2.44 10.03
C VAL A 218 -14.91 2.43 8.51
N GLY A 219 -15.93 3.07 7.92
CA GLY A 219 -16.13 3.09 6.47
C GLY A 219 -16.62 1.79 5.83
N LEU A 220 -16.79 0.70 6.61
CA LEU A 220 -17.22 -0.59 6.07
C LEU A 220 -18.54 -1.07 6.69
N ARG A 221 -18.54 -1.59 7.92
CA ARG A 221 -19.72 -2.23 8.49
C ARG A 221 -19.86 -1.98 9.99
N GLY A 222 -21.07 -1.63 10.43
CA GLY A 222 -21.43 -1.50 11.84
C GLY A 222 -21.79 -2.84 12.49
N ASP A 223 -21.76 -2.83 13.81
CA ASP A 223 -22.24 -3.93 14.64
C ASP A 223 -23.71 -3.71 15.01
N ARG A 224 -24.56 -4.71 14.72
CA ARG A 224 -26.02 -4.63 14.93
C ARG A 224 -26.44 -4.40 16.37
N ARG A 225 -25.57 -4.72 17.34
CA ARG A 225 -25.86 -4.53 18.77
C ARG A 225 -25.97 -3.05 19.15
N PHE A 226 -25.27 -2.20 18.42
CA PHE A 226 -25.24 -0.75 18.64
C PHE A 226 -26.11 0.04 17.66
N LYS A 227 -26.71 -0.63 16.68
CA LYS A 227 -27.56 0.02 15.67
C LYS A 227 -28.77 0.68 16.33
N PHE A 228 -29.10 1.89 15.90
CA PHE A 228 -30.33 2.57 16.24
C PHE A 228 -31.54 1.79 15.64
N LYS A 229 -32.54 1.53 16.44
CA LYS A 229 -33.75 0.79 16.08
C LYS A 229 -35.00 1.61 16.41
N SER A 230 -36.17 1.17 15.96
CA SER A 230 -37.45 1.83 16.22
C SER A 230 -37.77 2.00 17.71
N ASN A 231 -37.28 1.10 18.57
CA ASN A 231 -37.45 1.18 20.03
C ASN A 231 -36.33 1.91 20.76
N SER A 232 -35.33 2.45 20.06
CA SER A 232 -34.24 3.24 20.65
C SER A 232 -34.71 4.67 20.91
N LYS A 233 -34.29 5.26 22.05
CA LYS A 233 -34.69 6.61 22.45
C LYS A 233 -33.75 7.70 21.91
N ASN A 234 -32.47 7.44 21.97
CA ASN A 234 -31.43 8.44 21.68
C ASN A 234 -30.60 8.06 20.46
N LYS A 235 -30.81 8.78 19.36
CA LYS A 235 -30.08 8.59 18.09
C LYS A 235 -28.79 9.40 18.09
N ILE A 236 -27.67 8.80 17.70
CA ILE A 236 -26.42 9.47 17.43
C ILE A 236 -25.88 9.07 16.04
N ILE A 237 -25.33 10.03 15.31
CA ILE A 237 -24.75 9.80 13.99
C ILE A 237 -23.28 10.22 14.06
N ILE A 238 -22.40 9.28 13.78
CA ILE A 238 -20.95 9.53 13.76
C ILE A 238 -20.51 9.52 12.29
N LYS A 239 -19.86 10.61 11.87
CA LYS A 239 -19.23 10.77 10.55
C LYS A 239 -17.73 10.65 10.68
N CYS A 240 -17.12 9.91 9.76
CA CYS A 240 -15.68 9.85 9.55
C CYS A 240 -15.32 10.67 8.29
N THR A 241 -14.46 11.67 8.43
CA THR A 241 -13.88 12.38 7.29
C THR A 241 -12.40 11.99 7.21
N VAL A 242 -12.07 11.11 6.28
CA VAL A 242 -10.68 10.72 5.98
C VAL A 242 -10.03 11.79 5.14
#